data_2d7a1468c8690e28f6be94ee5c943730
#
_entry.id   2d7a1468c8690e28f6be94ee5c943730
#
_cell.length_a   1.000
_cell.length_b   1.000
_cell.length_c   1.000
_cell.angle_alpha   90.00
_cell.angle_beta   90.00
_cell.angle_gamma   90.00
#
_symmetry.space_group_name_H-M   'P 1'
#
loop_
_entity.id
_entity.type
_entity.pdbx_description
1 polymer ?
#
loop_
_entity_poly.entity_id
_entity_poly.type
_entity_poly.pdbx_seq_one_letter_code
_entity_poly.pdbx_strand_id
1 'polypeptide(L)'
;MLTLLVKVSAVFCFAAVLTASSFATKSTNRSSEQTAKPQNEAALRARAERLHREAIVIDTHNDITSPLIDEGFDLAASGIEADGKLKTHTDIKRMKEGGLDAEFFAVYVGREYVNKKPSEGGGSARRALDIIDAVNEQVRRHPETFEAASTADDIRRISKKGKIASLMGIEGGHAIEDSLRTLRVFYKLGVRYMTLTHTNTNDWADSSGDVSDPNVKHHNGLTDFGRKVVREMNLIGMMIDISHVADKTFYDAIEASRAPIIASHSSARALANHPRNMDDDMLRAIAKNGGVVMVNFYDGFLDQRKIDFNKLANAKQQELQKQFPDDAKRIEEELKKWSDANAPSRTPLSVLIDHIDHIAKVAGIDHVGIGSDFDGVPLTGVPEGMEDISRLPNITLELMKRGYSDADIRKVLGENFLRVMSRVERVASEMQSNATAPAAKKK
;
A
#
# COMPACT_ATOMS: atom_id res chain seq x y z
N MET A 1 53.76 3.57 25.18
CA MET A 1 53.70 3.95 26.61
C MET A 1 52.31 3.63 27.05
N LEU A 2 52.16 2.50 27.67
CA LEU A 2 52.15 2.23 29.14
C LEU A 2 50.91 2.85 29.76
N THR A 3 50.04 2.27 30.50
CA THR A 3 50.01 1.06 31.36
C THR A 3 48.57 1.03 31.91
N LEU A 4 47.84 -0.01 31.90
CA LEU A 4 47.76 -1.19 32.74
C LEU A 4 47.11 -0.96 34.13
N LEU A 5 46.27 -1.91 34.47
CA LEU A 5 45.96 -2.53 35.76
C LEU A 5 44.59 -2.16 36.37
N VAL A 6 43.73 -3.07 36.66
CA VAL A 6 43.63 -4.47 37.18
C VAL A 6 42.84 -4.50 38.48
N LYS A 7 41.89 -5.46 38.50
CA LYS A 7 41.42 -6.29 39.67
C LYS A 7 40.50 -5.65 40.72
N VAL A 8 39.58 -6.30 41.42
CA VAL A 8 39.49 -7.70 41.92
C VAL A 8 38.07 -8.00 42.39
N SER A 9 37.70 -9.24 42.25
CA SER A 9 36.64 -10.07 42.82
C SER A 9 36.22 -9.81 44.25
N ALA A 10 34.97 -10.16 44.59
CA ALA A 10 34.64 -10.89 45.82
C ALA A 10 33.41 -11.75 45.65
N VAL A 11 33.60 -13.03 45.83
CA VAL A 11 32.64 -14.12 45.98
C VAL A 11 32.14 -14.10 47.39
N PHE A 12 30.83 -14.31 47.62
CA PHE A 12 30.33 -14.90 48.87
C PHE A 12 29.22 -15.93 48.58
N CYS A 13 29.58 -17.17 48.83
CA CYS A 13 28.66 -18.29 49.03
C CYS A 13 27.99 -18.17 50.38
N PHE A 14 26.71 -18.45 50.45
CA PHE A 14 26.11 -19.08 51.64
C PHE A 14 25.13 -20.16 51.23
N ALA A 15 25.27 -21.30 51.87
CA ALA A 15 24.59 -22.56 51.63
C ALA A 15 23.36 -22.73 52.53
N ALA A 16 22.41 -23.42 51.97
CA ALA A 16 21.49 -24.44 52.51
C ALA A 16 20.70 -24.19 53.81
N VAL A 17 19.40 -24.41 53.72
CA VAL A 17 18.70 -25.42 54.55
C VAL A 17 17.48 -25.95 53.81
N LEU A 18 17.43 -27.26 53.66
CA LEU A 18 16.28 -28.06 53.21
C LEU A 18 15.22 -28.14 54.33
N THR A 19 13.96 -27.87 53.99
CA THR A 19 12.83 -28.47 54.69
C THR A 19 11.85 -29.02 53.65
N ALA A 20 11.72 -30.34 53.65
CA ALA A 20 10.69 -31.05 52.89
C ALA A 20 9.34 -30.89 53.59
N SER A 21 8.33 -30.52 52.85
CA SER A 21 6.93 -30.71 53.25
C SER A 21 6.17 -31.26 52.04
N SER A 22 5.81 -32.51 52.16
CA SER A 22 4.88 -33.24 51.31
C SER A 22 3.51 -32.58 51.33
N PHE A 23 2.99 -32.21 50.16
CA PHE A 23 1.56 -32.07 49.96
C PHE A 23 1.09 -32.75 48.67
N ALA A 24 -0.01 -33.44 48.86
CA ALA A 24 -0.63 -34.40 47.99
C ALA A 24 -0.97 -33.88 46.58
N THR A 25 -0.75 -34.76 45.63
CA THR A 25 -1.32 -34.74 44.27
C THR A 25 -2.84 -34.57 44.26
N LYS A 26 -3.33 -33.49 43.69
CA LYS A 26 -4.65 -33.43 43.07
C LYS A 26 -4.47 -33.45 41.56
N SER A 27 -4.73 -34.62 40.97
CA SER A 27 -5.01 -34.80 39.56
C SER A 27 -6.28 -34.02 39.22
N THR A 28 -6.16 -32.99 38.41
CA THR A 28 -7.33 -32.34 37.77
C THR A 28 -7.15 -32.27 36.27
N ASN A 29 -7.92 -33.05 35.59
CA ASN A 29 -8.44 -32.94 34.24
C ASN A 29 -7.72 -31.98 33.29
N ARG A 30 -6.85 -32.54 32.48
CA ARG A 30 -6.26 -31.92 31.29
C ARG A 30 -6.85 -32.46 29.97
N SER A 31 -8.15 -32.79 29.92
CA SER A 31 -8.77 -33.41 28.73
C SER A 31 -9.89 -32.61 28.08
N SER A 32 -10.26 -31.39 28.57
CA SER A 32 -11.35 -30.62 27.99
C SER A 32 -10.92 -29.37 27.17
N GLU A 33 -9.66 -28.96 27.26
CA GLU A 33 -9.20 -27.76 26.52
C GLU A 33 -8.73 -28.02 25.08
N GLN A 34 -8.36 -29.24 24.74
CA GLN A 34 -7.80 -29.56 23.42
C GLN A 34 -8.85 -29.82 22.33
N THR A 35 -10.12 -30.11 22.67
CA THR A 35 -11.20 -30.36 21.69
C THR A 35 -12.08 -29.13 21.41
N ALA A 36 -12.01 -28.08 22.22
CA ALA A 36 -12.78 -26.86 22.03
C ALA A 36 -12.15 -25.89 20.98
N LYS A 37 -10.84 -25.96 20.73
CA LYS A 37 -10.11 -25.08 19.80
C LYS A 37 -10.54 -25.20 18.34
N PRO A 38 -10.67 -26.39 17.71
CA PRO A 38 -10.97 -26.49 16.26
C PRO A 38 -12.40 -26.04 15.90
N GLN A 39 -13.40 -26.35 16.73
CA GLN A 39 -14.79 -25.94 16.49
C GLN A 39 -14.98 -24.41 16.63
N ASN A 40 -14.26 -23.80 17.57
CA ASN A 40 -14.30 -22.35 17.75
C ASN A 40 -13.61 -21.61 16.57
N GLU A 41 -12.53 -22.16 16.05
CA GLU A 41 -11.80 -21.58 14.92
C GLU A 41 -12.61 -21.64 13.60
N ALA A 42 -13.26 -22.77 13.30
CA ALA A 42 -14.14 -22.92 12.15
C ALA A 42 -15.35 -21.96 12.21
N ALA A 43 -15.95 -21.81 13.39
CA ALA A 43 -17.06 -20.86 13.61
C ALA A 43 -16.59 -19.40 13.42
N LEU A 44 -15.40 -19.06 13.92
CA LEU A 44 -14.82 -17.73 13.75
C LEU A 44 -14.52 -17.43 12.26
N ARG A 45 -13.95 -18.39 11.55
CA ARG A 45 -13.69 -18.28 10.10
C ARG A 45 -14.99 -18.07 9.33
N ALA A 46 -16.01 -18.87 9.56
CA ALA A 46 -17.32 -18.72 8.91
C ALA A 46 -17.97 -17.37 9.23
N ARG A 47 -17.78 -16.83 10.46
CA ARG A 47 -18.23 -15.48 10.82
C ARG A 47 -17.44 -14.41 10.06
N ALA A 48 -16.11 -14.55 9.97
CA ALA A 48 -15.25 -13.62 9.25
C ALA A 48 -15.60 -13.56 7.76
N GLU A 49 -15.83 -14.71 7.13
CA GLU A 49 -16.27 -14.80 5.73
C GLU A 49 -17.63 -14.15 5.48
N ARG A 50 -18.58 -14.28 6.41
CA ARG A 50 -19.88 -13.58 6.30
C ARG A 50 -19.69 -12.08 6.40
N LEU A 51 -18.97 -11.59 7.44
CA LEU A 51 -18.72 -10.17 7.63
C LEU A 51 -17.99 -9.57 6.43
N HIS A 52 -17.00 -10.28 5.89
CA HIS A 52 -16.22 -9.85 4.72
C HIS A 52 -17.14 -9.65 3.50
N ARG A 53 -18.03 -10.62 3.22
CA ARG A 53 -19.00 -10.52 2.11
C ARG A 53 -20.09 -9.45 2.31
N GLU A 54 -20.37 -9.06 3.55
CA GLU A 54 -21.33 -8.00 3.86
C GLU A 54 -20.71 -6.60 3.93
N ALA A 55 -19.38 -6.53 4.07
CA ALA A 55 -18.63 -5.27 4.05
C ALA A 55 -18.44 -4.79 2.61
N ILE A 56 -18.14 -3.52 2.42
CA ILE A 56 -17.58 -3.01 1.16
C ILE A 56 -16.06 -3.15 1.26
N VAL A 57 -15.49 -3.98 0.40
CA VAL A 57 -14.05 -4.25 0.35
C VAL A 57 -13.43 -3.47 -0.80
N ILE A 58 -12.50 -2.59 -0.49
CA ILE A 58 -11.84 -1.71 -1.45
C ILE A 58 -10.33 -1.94 -1.39
N ASP A 59 -9.73 -2.30 -2.51
CA ASP A 59 -8.29 -2.22 -2.70
C ASP A 59 -7.97 -0.90 -3.39
N THR A 60 -7.08 -0.11 -2.80
CA THR A 60 -6.81 1.23 -3.28
C THR A 60 -5.61 1.32 -4.22
N HIS A 61 -4.92 0.21 -4.47
CA HIS A 61 -3.78 0.20 -5.39
C HIS A 61 -3.45 -1.21 -5.89
N ASN A 62 -3.48 -1.39 -7.22
CA ASN A 62 -3.19 -2.66 -7.86
C ASN A 62 -2.61 -2.44 -9.26
N ASP A 63 -1.45 -3.01 -9.54
CA ASP A 63 -0.65 -2.81 -10.75
C ASP A 63 -0.87 -3.87 -11.83
N ILE A 64 -1.97 -4.62 -11.78
CA ILE A 64 -2.33 -5.56 -12.85
C ILE A 64 -2.40 -4.89 -14.24
N THR A 65 -2.45 -3.58 -14.26
CA THR A 65 -2.42 -2.76 -15.46
C THR A 65 -1.13 -2.91 -16.27
N SER A 66 0.00 -3.20 -15.61
CA SER A 66 1.27 -3.47 -16.29
C SER A 66 1.20 -4.76 -17.13
N PRO A 67 0.80 -5.93 -16.61
CA PRO A 67 0.52 -7.10 -17.43
C PRO A 67 -0.54 -6.89 -18.51
N LEU A 68 -1.60 -6.09 -18.24
CA LEU A 68 -2.62 -5.79 -19.26
C LEU A 68 -2.01 -5.16 -20.51
N ILE A 69 -1.10 -4.18 -20.32
CA ILE A 69 -0.56 -3.39 -21.44
C ILE A 69 0.72 -3.99 -22.02
N ASP A 70 1.59 -4.50 -21.19
CA ASP A 70 2.92 -4.93 -21.62
C ASP A 70 2.94 -6.39 -22.10
N GLU A 71 2.00 -7.22 -21.61
CA GLU A 71 1.90 -8.64 -21.96
C GLU A 71 0.59 -9.00 -22.68
N GLY A 72 -0.35 -8.06 -22.81
CA GLY A 72 -1.68 -8.31 -23.38
C GLY A 72 -2.53 -9.27 -22.52
N PHE A 73 -2.30 -9.27 -21.19
CA PHE A 73 -3.07 -10.08 -20.27
C PHE A 73 -4.55 -9.64 -20.29
N ASP A 74 -5.46 -10.62 -20.18
CA ASP A 74 -6.89 -10.38 -20.01
C ASP A 74 -7.31 -10.76 -18.61
N LEU A 75 -8.02 -9.91 -17.91
CA LEU A 75 -8.46 -10.19 -16.52
C LEU A 75 -9.36 -11.43 -16.39
N ALA A 76 -10.01 -11.88 -17.47
CA ALA A 76 -10.77 -13.13 -17.47
C ALA A 76 -9.87 -14.37 -17.62
N ALA A 77 -8.62 -14.21 -18.06
CA ALA A 77 -7.65 -15.29 -18.11
C ALA A 77 -7.20 -15.66 -16.68
N SER A 78 -6.75 -16.92 -16.52
CA SER A 78 -6.16 -17.33 -15.24
C SER A 78 -4.81 -16.65 -15.03
N GLY A 79 -4.64 -16.01 -13.90
CA GLY A 79 -3.34 -15.55 -13.39
C GLY A 79 -2.51 -16.67 -12.73
N ILE A 80 -2.91 -17.92 -12.91
CA ILE A 80 -2.19 -19.12 -12.45
C ILE A 80 -1.85 -19.97 -13.67
N GLU A 81 -0.59 -20.34 -13.81
CA GLU A 81 -0.10 -21.21 -14.88
C GLU A 81 -0.59 -22.67 -14.71
N ALA A 82 -0.47 -23.47 -15.76
CA ALA A 82 -0.90 -24.88 -15.75
C ALA A 82 -0.14 -25.73 -14.72
N ASP A 83 1.07 -25.35 -14.33
CA ASP A 83 1.87 -25.99 -13.28
C ASP A 83 1.54 -25.49 -11.86
N GLY A 84 0.56 -24.60 -11.73
CA GLY A 84 0.10 -24.03 -10.46
C GLY A 84 0.88 -22.82 -9.96
N LYS A 85 1.86 -22.32 -10.73
CA LYS A 85 2.58 -21.10 -10.36
C LYS A 85 1.75 -19.84 -10.63
N LEU A 86 1.91 -18.84 -9.78
CA LEU A 86 1.33 -17.53 -10.02
C LEU A 86 2.03 -16.85 -11.20
N LYS A 87 1.24 -16.29 -12.12
CA LYS A 87 1.65 -15.37 -13.16
C LYS A 87 1.34 -13.92 -12.75
N THR A 88 0.17 -13.72 -12.11
CA THR A 88 -0.28 -12.45 -11.56
C THR A 88 -0.88 -12.68 -10.18
N HIS A 89 -0.92 -11.65 -9.33
CA HIS A 89 -1.68 -11.69 -8.08
C HIS A 89 -3.19 -11.58 -8.33
N THR A 90 -3.59 -11.07 -9.49
CA THR A 90 -4.96 -10.60 -9.76
C THR A 90 -5.51 -11.20 -11.04
N ASP A 91 -6.75 -11.70 -10.98
CA ASP A 91 -7.65 -12.00 -12.10
C ASP A 91 -9.11 -11.93 -11.62
N ILE A 92 -10.07 -11.89 -12.55
CA ILE A 92 -11.51 -11.76 -12.23
C ILE A 92 -12.00 -12.84 -11.28
N LYS A 93 -11.57 -14.10 -11.46
CA LYS A 93 -12.00 -15.20 -10.62
C LYS A 93 -11.58 -14.97 -9.17
N ARG A 94 -10.30 -14.63 -8.96
CA ARG A 94 -9.72 -14.41 -7.63
C ARG A 94 -10.19 -13.11 -6.98
N MET A 95 -10.47 -12.04 -7.76
CA MET A 95 -11.15 -10.84 -7.25
C MET A 95 -12.51 -11.18 -6.64
N LYS A 96 -13.32 -12.01 -7.33
CA LYS A 96 -14.62 -12.47 -6.83
C LYS A 96 -14.49 -13.39 -5.61
N GLU A 97 -13.52 -14.30 -5.61
CA GLU A 97 -13.21 -15.18 -4.48
C GLU A 97 -12.77 -14.38 -3.26
N GLY A 98 -11.98 -13.32 -3.47
CA GLY A 98 -11.54 -12.35 -2.47
C GLY A 98 -12.64 -11.42 -1.95
N GLY A 99 -13.85 -11.45 -2.54
CA GLY A 99 -14.97 -10.61 -2.11
C GLY A 99 -14.75 -9.12 -2.34
N LEU A 100 -13.99 -8.77 -3.38
CA LEU A 100 -13.67 -7.37 -3.71
C LEU A 100 -14.89 -6.64 -4.29
N ASP A 101 -15.16 -5.42 -3.81
CA ASP A 101 -16.24 -4.54 -4.28
C ASP A 101 -15.74 -3.36 -5.12
N ALA A 102 -14.52 -2.91 -4.89
CA ALA A 102 -13.91 -1.84 -5.68
C ALA A 102 -12.40 -2.02 -5.81
N GLU A 103 -11.89 -1.72 -7.01
CA GLU A 103 -10.48 -1.76 -7.35
C GLU A 103 -10.01 -0.44 -7.90
N PHE A 104 -8.93 0.08 -7.33
CA PHE A 104 -8.18 1.18 -7.94
C PHE A 104 -7.03 0.64 -8.79
N PHE A 105 -7.27 0.53 -10.07
CA PHE A 105 -6.26 0.17 -11.05
C PHE A 105 -5.18 1.25 -11.14
N ALA A 106 -3.93 0.90 -10.87
CA ALA A 106 -2.82 1.83 -10.94
C ALA A 106 -2.53 2.23 -12.38
N VAL A 107 -2.57 3.52 -12.68
CA VAL A 107 -2.05 4.08 -13.91
C VAL A 107 -0.58 4.41 -13.67
N TYR A 108 0.23 3.34 -13.58
CA TYR A 108 1.65 3.43 -13.29
C TYR A 108 2.44 3.94 -14.49
N VAL A 109 3.20 5.00 -14.27
CA VAL A 109 4.11 5.55 -15.28
C VAL A 109 5.55 5.44 -14.76
N GLY A 110 6.32 4.54 -15.36
CA GLY A 110 7.71 4.35 -14.99
C GLY A 110 8.58 5.57 -15.30
N ARG A 111 9.64 5.78 -14.49
CA ARG A 111 10.60 6.88 -14.65
C ARG A 111 11.25 6.94 -16.05
N GLU A 112 11.34 5.82 -16.74
CA GLU A 112 11.90 5.70 -18.07
C GLU A 112 11.07 6.43 -19.14
N TYR A 113 9.81 6.76 -18.84
CA TYR A 113 8.95 7.52 -19.76
C TYR A 113 9.15 9.04 -19.64
N VAL A 114 9.80 9.56 -18.61
CA VAL A 114 9.92 11.00 -18.30
C VAL A 114 10.52 11.79 -19.48
N ASN A 115 11.52 11.24 -20.18
CA ASN A 115 12.21 11.91 -21.28
C ASN A 115 12.11 11.14 -22.61
N LYS A 116 11.21 10.18 -22.70
CA LYS A 116 11.04 9.34 -23.87
C LYS A 116 10.37 10.11 -25.01
N LYS A 117 10.95 10.10 -26.21
CA LYS A 117 10.38 10.79 -27.35
C LYS A 117 9.17 10.05 -27.92
N PRO A 118 8.23 10.74 -28.59
CA PRO A 118 7.09 10.09 -29.26
C PRO A 118 7.51 9.01 -30.26
N SER A 119 8.64 9.20 -30.97
CA SER A 119 9.21 8.22 -31.91
C SER A 119 9.73 6.94 -31.23
N GLU A 120 9.97 7.00 -29.92
CA GLU A 120 10.42 5.88 -29.08
C GLU A 120 9.26 5.21 -28.31
N GLY A 121 8.02 5.50 -28.72
CA GLY A 121 6.82 5.02 -28.04
C GLY A 121 6.52 5.75 -26.73
N GLY A 122 7.01 7.00 -26.55
CA GLY A 122 7.09 7.58 -25.23
C GLY A 122 6.41 8.92 -25.03
N GLY A 123 6.58 9.37 -23.81
CA GLY A 123 5.94 10.45 -23.10
C GLY A 123 5.12 9.91 -21.95
N SER A 124 5.30 10.53 -20.78
CA SER A 124 4.62 10.08 -19.57
C SER A 124 3.10 10.16 -19.68
N ALA A 125 2.58 11.23 -20.26
CA ALA A 125 1.14 11.40 -20.49
C ALA A 125 0.59 10.35 -21.47
N ARG A 126 1.34 9.99 -22.51
CA ARG A 126 0.92 8.94 -23.43
C ARG A 126 0.82 7.58 -22.75
N ARG A 127 1.84 7.18 -21.98
CA ARG A 127 1.79 5.91 -21.22
C ARG A 127 0.57 5.87 -20.31
N ALA A 128 0.28 6.96 -19.60
CA ALA A 128 -0.91 7.07 -18.77
C ALA A 128 -2.21 6.88 -19.59
N LEU A 129 -2.33 7.49 -20.77
CA LEU A 129 -3.49 7.34 -21.65
C LEU A 129 -3.65 5.90 -22.14
N ASP A 130 -2.57 5.25 -22.53
CA ASP A 130 -2.58 3.86 -22.98
C ASP A 130 -3.08 2.91 -21.87
N ILE A 131 -2.65 3.13 -20.62
CA ILE A 131 -3.14 2.36 -19.45
C ILE A 131 -4.61 2.65 -19.15
N ILE A 132 -5.02 3.92 -19.17
CA ILE A 132 -6.42 4.32 -18.95
C ILE A 132 -7.33 3.63 -19.98
N ASP A 133 -6.92 3.57 -21.26
CA ASP A 133 -7.70 2.87 -22.29
C ASP A 133 -7.75 1.36 -22.04
N ALA A 134 -6.63 0.73 -21.64
CA ALA A 134 -6.59 -0.68 -21.33
C ALA A 134 -7.53 -1.06 -20.16
N VAL A 135 -7.59 -0.26 -19.10
CA VAL A 135 -8.55 -0.46 -17.99
C VAL A 135 -9.99 -0.33 -18.49
N ASN A 136 -10.28 0.74 -19.24
CA ASN A 136 -11.61 0.95 -19.82
C ASN A 136 -12.02 -0.17 -20.78
N GLU A 137 -11.07 -0.76 -21.51
CA GLU A 137 -11.32 -1.92 -22.37
C GLU A 137 -11.71 -3.15 -21.54
N GLN A 138 -11.03 -3.44 -20.42
CA GLN A 138 -11.42 -4.53 -19.53
C GLN A 138 -12.83 -4.34 -18.96
N VAL A 139 -13.20 -3.11 -18.59
CA VAL A 139 -14.56 -2.80 -18.12
C VAL A 139 -15.60 -3.04 -19.24
N ARG A 140 -15.30 -2.63 -20.49
CA ARG A 140 -16.19 -2.87 -21.64
C ARG A 140 -16.32 -4.35 -21.99
N ARG A 141 -15.25 -5.13 -21.86
CA ARG A 141 -15.22 -6.57 -22.19
C ARG A 141 -15.91 -7.43 -21.14
N HIS A 142 -15.91 -7.00 -19.88
CA HIS A 142 -16.44 -7.77 -18.75
C HIS A 142 -17.52 -7.00 -17.96
N PRO A 143 -18.60 -6.53 -18.65
CA PRO A 143 -19.62 -5.69 -18.01
C PRO A 143 -20.45 -6.41 -16.96
N GLU A 144 -20.43 -7.75 -16.94
CA GLU A 144 -21.06 -8.57 -15.88
C GLU A 144 -20.25 -8.53 -14.57
N THR A 145 -18.98 -8.18 -14.65
CA THR A 145 -18.07 -8.13 -13.50
C THR A 145 -17.81 -6.70 -13.05
N PHE A 146 -17.51 -5.81 -13.99
CA PHE A 146 -17.10 -4.44 -13.70
C PHE A 146 -18.15 -3.40 -14.07
N GLU A 147 -18.14 -2.29 -13.36
CA GLU A 147 -18.81 -1.05 -13.74
C GLU A 147 -17.89 0.12 -13.35
N ALA A 148 -17.68 1.07 -14.27
CA ALA A 148 -16.86 2.24 -13.97
C ALA A 148 -17.50 3.11 -12.89
N ALA A 149 -16.71 3.51 -11.90
CA ALA A 149 -17.13 4.36 -10.80
C ALA A 149 -16.38 5.71 -10.84
N SER A 150 -17.04 6.74 -10.37
CA SER A 150 -16.51 8.09 -10.32
C SER A 150 -16.64 8.75 -8.95
N THR A 151 -17.53 8.22 -8.11
CA THR A 151 -17.86 8.75 -6.80
C THR A 151 -17.93 7.64 -5.75
N ALA A 152 -17.85 8.02 -4.48
CA ALA A 152 -18.07 7.09 -3.36
C ALA A 152 -19.47 6.45 -3.42
N ASP A 153 -20.48 7.19 -3.87
CA ASP A 153 -21.85 6.67 -4.02
C ASP A 153 -21.94 5.68 -5.19
N ASP A 154 -21.15 5.85 -6.26
CA ASP A 154 -21.06 4.84 -7.32
C ASP A 154 -20.51 3.52 -6.78
N ILE A 155 -19.45 3.54 -5.97
CA ILE A 155 -18.91 2.33 -5.35
C ILE A 155 -20.01 1.61 -4.56
N ARG A 156 -20.73 2.32 -3.68
CA ARG A 156 -21.83 1.75 -2.90
C ARG A 156 -22.97 1.19 -3.77
N ARG A 157 -23.27 1.85 -4.87
CA ARG A 157 -24.33 1.44 -5.82
C ARG A 157 -23.91 0.20 -6.62
N ILE A 158 -22.64 0.14 -7.04
CA ILE A 158 -22.09 -0.95 -7.87
C ILE A 158 -21.93 -2.21 -7.03
N SER A 159 -21.38 -2.10 -5.81
CA SER A 159 -21.28 -3.20 -4.84
C SER A 159 -22.64 -3.86 -4.59
N LYS A 160 -23.72 -3.08 -4.40
CA LYS A 160 -25.09 -3.60 -4.25
C LYS A 160 -25.60 -4.41 -5.45
N LYS A 161 -24.99 -4.26 -6.63
CA LYS A 161 -25.30 -5.06 -7.82
C LYS A 161 -24.46 -6.34 -7.89
N GLY A 162 -23.57 -6.59 -6.93
CA GLY A 162 -22.61 -7.69 -6.94
C GLY A 162 -21.53 -7.54 -8.03
N LYS A 163 -21.22 -6.31 -8.43
CA LYS A 163 -20.15 -5.98 -9.36
C LYS A 163 -19.00 -5.28 -8.65
N ILE A 164 -17.84 -5.30 -9.28
CA ILE A 164 -16.65 -4.58 -8.83
C ILE A 164 -16.64 -3.20 -9.46
N ALA A 165 -16.59 -2.16 -8.63
CA ALA A 165 -16.42 -0.79 -9.06
C ALA A 165 -14.98 -0.59 -9.56
N SER A 166 -14.83 -0.22 -10.83
CA SER A 166 -13.52 0.07 -11.44
C SER A 166 -13.21 1.55 -11.31
N LEU A 167 -12.10 1.89 -10.67
CA LEU A 167 -11.55 3.23 -10.54
C LEU A 167 -10.09 3.22 -10.97
N MET A 168 -9.51 4.40 -11.14
CA MET A 168 -8.11 4.54 -11.54
C MET A 168 -7.39 5.57 -10.67
N GLY A 169 -6.14 5.28 -10.35
CA GLY A 169 -5.23 6.20 -9.70
C GLY A 169 -3.93 6.33 -10.48
N ILE A 170 -3.52 7.56 -10.83
CA ILE A 170 -2.21 7.76 -11.44
C ILE A 170 -1.13 7.56 -10.39
N GLU A 171 -0.13 6.77 -10.71
CA GLU A 171 1.07 6.62 -9.92
C GLU A 171 2.26 7.27 -10.62
N GLY A 172 2.68 8.40 -10.02
CA GLY A 172 3.75 9.25 -10.54
C GLY A 172 3.25 10.55 -11.18
N GLY A 173 3.35 11.65 -10.43
CA GLY A 173 2.88 12.96 -10.86
C GLY A 173 3.57 13.54 -12.10
N HIS A 174 4.73 12.98 -12.50
CA HIS A 174 5.36 13.31 -13.79
C HIS A 174 4.49 12.93 -15.00
N ALA A 175 3.46 12.07 -14.80
CA ALA A 175 2.48 11.75 -15.85
C ALA A 175 1.74 12.98 -16.42
N ILE A 176 1.61 14.06 -15.62
CA ILE A 176 0.95 15.29 -16.11
C ILE A 176 1.83 16.16 -17.03
N GLU A 177 3.13 15.85 -17.16
CA GLU A 177 4.09 16.63 -17.96
C GLU A 177 3.99 18.14 -17.66
N ASP A 178 3.98 18.50 -16.38
CA ASP A 178 3.89 19.85 -15.80
C ASP A 178 2.68 20.67 -16.28
N SER A 179 1.62 20.00 -16.68
CA SER A 179 0.43 20.61 -17.24
C SER A 179 -0.82 20.38 -16.39
N LEU A 180 -1.36 21.44 -15.79
CA LEU A 180 -2.68 21.39 -15.14
C LEU A 180 -3.83 21.04 -16.11
N ARG A 181 -3.64 21.26 -17.42
CA ARG A 181 -4.63 20.85 -18.43
C ARG A 181 -4.64 19.33 -18.57
N THR A 182 -3.46 18.70 -18.60
CA THR A 182 -3.33 17.23 -18.63
C THR A 182 -3.96 16.62 -17.38
N LEU A 183 -3.69 17.16 -16.19
CA LEU A 183 -4.30 16.73 -14.92
C LEU A 183 -5.85 16.74 -15.02
N ARG A 184 -6.45 17.83 -15.52
CA ARG A 184 -7.90 17.91 -15.70
C ARG A 184 -8.45 16.92 -16.72
N VAL A 185 -7.68 16.61 -17.77
CA VAL A 185 -8.07 15.59 -18.78
C VAL A 185 -8.07 14.21 -18.15
N PHE A 186 -7.04 13.85 -17.39
CA PHE A 186 -7.00 12.56 -16.68
C PHE A 186 -8.19 12.39 -15.72
N TYR A 187 -8.56 13.43 -14.98
CA TYR A 187 -9.75 13.40 -14.12
C TYR A 187 -11.03 13.14 -14.94
N LYS A 188 -11.19 13.78 -16.10
CA LYS A 188 -12.33 13.56 -17.02
C LYS A 188 -12.35 12.15 -17.60
N LEU A 189 -11.19 11.51 -17.75
CA LEU A 189 -11.06 10.13 -18.23
C LEU A 189 -11.27 9.08 -17.14
N GLY A 190 -11.55 9.48 -15.91
CA GLY A 190 -11.92 8.55 -14.83
C GLY A 190 -10.89 8.39 -13.72
N VAL A 191 -9.74 9.06 -13.78
CA VAL A 191 -8.75 9.06 -12.68
C VAL A 191 -9.32 9.76 -11.47
N ARG A 192 -9.17 9.17 -10.28
CA ARG A 192 -9.73 9.70 -9.02
C ARG A 192 -8.71 10.05 -7.96
N TYR A 193 -7.48 9.56 -8.07
CA TYR A 193 -6.35 10.08 -7.32
C TYR A 193 -5.10 10.21 -8.19
N MET A 194 -4.12 10.96 -7.71
CA MET A 194 -2.78 10.98 -8.28
C MET A 194 -1.75 10.99 -7.15
N THR A 195 -0.83 10.02 -7.20
CA THR A 195 0.37 9.99 -6.37
C THR A 195 1.35 11.06 -6.88
N LEU A 196 1.76 11.98 -6.00
CA LEU A 196 2.50 13.18 -6.42
C LEU A 196 3.88 12.86 -7.00
N THR A 197 4.49 11.74 -6.59
CA THR A 197 5.75 11.20 -7.14
C THR A 197 5.65 9.69 -7.27
N HIS A 198 6.58 9.05 -7.96
CA HIS A 198 6.89 7.63 -7.78
C HIS A 198 8.28 7.49 -7.14
N THR A 199 9.13 6.60 -7.61
CA THR A 199 10.49 6.40 -7.07
C THR A 199 11.47 7.49 -7.46
N ASN A 200 11.05 8.45 -8.27
CA ASN A 200 11.87 9.58 -8.74
C ASN A 200 11.25 10.92 -8.34
N THR A 201 12.09 11.82 -7.85
CA THR A 201 11.80 13.26 -7.78
C THR A 201 11.45 13.76 -9.18
N ASN A 202 10.36 14.53 -9.30
CA ASN A 202 9.94 15.17 -10.54
C ASN A 202 10.20 16.68 -10.49
N ASP A 203 9.75 17.43 -11.49
CA ASP A 203 10.04 18.86 -11.60
C ASP A 203 9.36 19.73 -10.53
N TRP A 204 8.51 19.17 -9.67
CA TRP A 204 7.73 19.93 -8.70
C TRP A 204 7.49 19.27 -7.34
N ALA A 205 7.97 18.02 -7.12
CA ALA A 205 7.82 17.30 -5.87
C ALA A 205 8.97 16.30 -5.64
N ASP A 206 9.50 16.24 -4.43
CA ASP A 206 10.53 15.31 -4.05
C ASP A 206 9.94 13.94 -3.68
N SER A 207 10.60 12.88 -4.16
CA SER A 207 10.29 11.48 -3.88
C SER A 207 11.06 10.93 -2.69
N SER A 208 10.45 9.96 -1.98
CA SER A 208 11.17 9.15 -0.98
C SER A 208 12.15 8.15 -1.60
N GLY A 209 11.98 7.84 -2.90
CA GLY A 209 12.80 6.83 -3.57
C GLY A 209 14.22 7.28 -3.91
N ASP A 210 14.43 8.56 -4.11
CA ASP A 210 15.73 9.14 -4.45
C ASP A 210 16.17 10.28 -3.53
N VAL A 211 15.47 10.52 -2.42
CA VAL A 211 15.73 11.62 -1.48
C VAL A 211 17.16 11.63 -0.92
N SER A 212 17.85 10.51 -0.93
CA SER A 212 19.23 10.38 -0.47
C SER A 212 20.28 10.39 -1.61
N ASP A 213 19.85 10.49 -2.87
CA ASP A 213 20.78 10.53 -4.02
C ASP A 213 21.35 11.95 -4.19
N PRO A 214 22.68 12.16 -3.98
CA PRO A 214 23.28 13.47 -4.12
C PRO A 214 23.31 13.98 -5.57
N ASN A 215 23.05 13.14 -6.56
CA ASN A 215 23.01 13.51 -7.97
C ASN A 215 21.64 14.02 -8.41
N VAL A 216 20.62 13.85 -7.58
CA VAL A 216 19.26 14.34 -7.85
C VAL A 216 19.12 15.76 -7.27
N LYS A 217 18.60 16.66 -8.09
CA LYS A 217 18.28 18.02 -7.63
C LYS A 217 16.95 18.01 -6.90
N HIS A 218 17.00 18.14 -5.58
CA HIS A 218 15.81 18.21 -4.73
C HIS A 218 15.27 19.64 -4.61
N HIS A 219 13.96 19.75 -4.34
CA HIS A 219 13.25 21.02 -4.17
C HIS A 219 13.03 21.38 -2.69
N ASN A 220 13.36 20.46 -1.77
CA ASN A 220 13.00 20.53 -0.35
C ASN A 220 11.47 20.57 -0.16
N GLY A 221 10.78 19.62 -0.81
CA GLY A 221 9.33 19.45 -0.77
C GLY A 221 8.64 19.78 -2.08
N LEU A 222 7.49 20.48 -2.00
CA LEU A 222 6.74 20.95 -3.17
C LEU A 222 7.27 22.32 -3.65
N THR A 223 7.46 22.42 -4.97
CA THR A 223 7.64 23.74 -5.60
C THR A 223 6.35 24.55 -5.61
N ASP A 224 6.39 25.81 -6.05
CA ASP A 224 5.19 26.64 -6.26
C ASP A 224 4.23 25.99 -7.28
N PHE A 225 4.76 25.27 -8.29
CA PHE A 225 3.94 24.55 -9.24
C PHE A 225 3.31 23.32 -8.57
N GLY A 226 4.04 22.56 -7.77
CA GLY A 226 3.50 21.44 -6.99
C GLY A 226 2.34 21.88 -6.08
N ARG A 227 2.47 23.02 -5.41
CA ARG A 227 1.37 23.61 -4.63
C ARG A 227 0.16 24.03 -5.49
N LYS A 228 0.37 24.42 -6.77
CA LYS A 228 -0.72 24.66 -7.73
C LYS A 228 -1.39 23.36 -8.15
N VAL A 229 -0.64 22.28 -8.35
CA VAL A 229 -1.16 20.94 -8.64
C VAL A 229 -2.08 20.47 -7.51
N VAL A 230 -1.62 20.54 -6.25
CA VAL A 230 -2.41 20.17 -5.06
C VAL A 230 -3.74 20.97 -5.00
N ARG A 231 -3.69 22.29 -5.22
CA ARG A 231 -4.90 23.14 -5.25
C ARG A 231 -5.83 22.79 -6.39
N GLU A 232 -5.31 22.49 -7.56
CA GLU A 232 -6.11 22.07 -8.72
C GLU A 232 -6.80 20.73 -8.47
N MET A 233 -6.09 19.76 -7.86
CA MET A 233 -6.67 18.47 -7.47
C MET A 233 -7.85 18.67 -6.51
N ASN A 234 -7.71 19.53 -5.50
CA ASN A 234 -8.83 19.88 -4.62
C ASN A 234 -10.01 20.50 -5.38
N LEU A 235 -9.74 21.40 -6.35
CA LEU A 235 -10.78 22.06 -7.13
C LEU A 235 -11.58 21.11 -8.00
N ILE A 236 -10.91 20.14 -8.62
CA ILE A 236 -11.58 19.17 -9.52
C ILE A 236 -12.14 17.96 -8.78
N GLY A 237 -11.79 17.73 -7.50
CA GLY A 237 -12.24 16.58 -6.71
C GLY A 237 -11.36 15.33 -6.90
N MET A 238 -10.10 15.49 -7.28
CA MET A 238 -9.12 14.42 -7.34
C MET A 238 -8.44 14.28 -5.98
N MET A 239 -8.41 13.07 -5.42
CA MET A 239 -7.71 12.81 -4.15
C MET A 239 -6.20 12.96 -4.34
N ILE A 240 -5.55 13.59 -3.36
CA ILE A 240 -4.10 13.75 -3.31
C ILE A 240 -3.54 12.52 -2.63
N ASP A 241 -2.72 11.76 -3.33
CA ASP A 241 -2.05 10.61 -2.80
C ASP A 241 -0.59 10.93 -2.48
N ILE A 242 -0.18 10.62 -1.24
CA ILE A 242 1.17 10.88 -0.73
C ILE A 242 2.02 9.62 -0.59
N SER A 243 1.58 8.48 -1.10
CA SER A 243 2.49 7.35 -1.24
C SER A 243 3.69 7.77 -2.09
N HIS A 244 4.87 7.23 -1.85
CA HIS A 244 6.13 7.56 -2.53
C HIS A 244 6.74 8.94 -2.29
N VAL A 245 6.07 9.89 -1.67
CA VAL A 245 6.64 11.23 -1.50
C VAL A 245 7.67 11.29 -0.37
N ALA A 246 8.62 12.22 -0.48
CA ALA A 246 9.53 12.54 0.63
C ALA A 246 8.75 13.16 1.80
N ASP A 247 9.26 13.01 3.03
CA ASP A 247 8.59 13.51 4.25
C ASP A 247 8.24 15.01 4.14
N LYS A 248 9.14 15.83 3.59
CA LYS A 248 8.86 17.26 3.40
C LYS A 248 7.75 17.52 2.39
N THR A 249 7.69 16.74 1.30
CA THR A 249 6.61 16.82 0.31
C THR A 249 5.26 16.46 0.94
N PHE A 250 5.22 15.46 1.83
CA PHE A 250 4.03 15.11 2.60
C PHE A 250 3.50 16.31 3.40
N TYR A 251 4.36 16.98 4.20
CA TYR A 251 3.93 18.12 5.01
C TYR A 251 3.48 19.30 4.15
N ASP A 252 4.17 19.56 3.04
CA ASP A 252 3.76 20.60 2.08
C ASP A 252 2.42 20.31 1.42
N ALA A 253 2.15 19.03 1.10
CA ALA A 253 0.88 18.61 0.53
C ALA A 253 -0.28 18.82 1.52
N ILE A 254 -0.09 18.44 2.80
CA ILE A 254 -1.08 18.72 3.87
C ILE A 254 -1.34 20.21 4.02
N GLU A 255 -0.29 21.04 4.06
CA GLU A 255 -0.41 22.48 4.19
C GLU A 255 -1.16 23.11 3.01
N ALA A 256 -0.90 22.66 1.79
CA ALA A 256 -1.50 23.20 0.57
C ALA A 256 -2.93 22.70 0.33
N SER A 257 -3.30 21.53 0.90
CA SER A 257 -4.60 20.90 0.67
C SER A 257 -5.72 21.47 1.54
N ARG A 258 -6.91 21.61 0.95
CA ARG A 258 -8.17 21.90 1.65
C ARG A 258 -9.01 20.66 1.91
N ALA A 259 -8.67 19.56 1.26
CA ALA A 259 -9.35 18.28 1.38
C ALA A 259 -8.49 17.29 2.17
N PRO A 260 -9.07 16.23 2.74
CA PRO A 260 -8.31 15.10 3.24
C PRO A 260 -7.43 14.51 2.14
N ILE A 261 -6.24 14.04 2.53
CA ILE A 261 -5.31 13.35 1.64
C ILE A 261 -5.32 11.85 1.92
N ILE A 262 -4.80 11.05 1.00
CA ILE A 262 -4.64 9.60 1.17
C ILE A 262 -3.17 9.20 1.06
N ALA A 263 -2.81 8.09 1.71
CA ALA A 263 -1.68 7.27 1.31
C ALA A 263 -2.26 5.98 0.73
N SER A 264 -2.27 5.84 -0.59
CA SER A 264 -2.96 4.74 -1.27
C SER A 264 -2.36 3.36 -0.97
N HIS A 265 -1.05 3.31 -0.64
CA HIS A 265 -0.31 2.10 -0.32
C HIS A 265 0.97 2.44 0.48
N SER A 266 0.85 2.66 1.78
CA SER A 266 1.97 2.97 2.69
C SER A 266 1.78 2.27 4.04
N SER A 267 2.88 2.09 4.81
CA SER A 267 2.86 1.37 6.07
C SER A 267 3.49 2.19 7.21
N ALA A 268 3.68 1.61 8.39
CA ALA A 268 4.22 2.30 9.57
C ALA A 268 5.75 2.17 9.67
N ARG A 269 6.45 3.30 9.68
CA ARG A 269 7.92 3.36 9.78
C ARG A 269 8.44 2.88 11.13
N ALA A 270 7.63 3.00 12.17
CA ALA A 270 7.98 2.52 13.51
C ALA A 270 8.16 0.99 13.59
N LEU A 271 7.51 0.22 12.69
CA LEU A 271 7.61 -1.23 12.63
C LEU A 271 8.66 -1.70 11.61
N ALA A 272 8.79 -0.96 10.51
CA ALA A 272 9.71 -1.27 9.43
C ALA A 272 10.31 0.04 8.90
N ASN A 273 11.58 0.29 9.21
CA ASN A 273 12.25 1.57 8.94
C ASN A 273 12.64 1.67 7.47
N HIS A 274 11.66 2.08 6.65
CA HIS A 274 11.79 2.32 5.22
C HIS A 274 11.24 3.71 4.85
N PRO A 275 11.86 4.48 3.94
CA PRO A 275 11.38 5.82 3.56
C PRO A 275 9.98 5.82 2.92
N ARG A 276 9.52 4.69 2.36
CA ARG A 276 8.15 4.51 1.86
C ARG A 276 7.08 4.47 2.96
N ASN A 277 7.49 4.24 4.22
CA ASN A 277 6.61 4.15 5.36
C ASN A 277 6.48 5.49 6.07
N MET A 278 5.34 5.72 6.70
CA MET A 278 5.03 6.93 7.45
C MET A 278 5.48 6.80 8.91
N ASP A 279 6.13 7.83 9.44
CA ASP A 279 6.41 7.91 10.86
C ASP A 279 5.17 8.31 11.67
N ASP A 280 5.26 8.24 13.00
CA ASP A 280 4.12 8.49 13.89
C ASP A 280 3.62 9.94 13.83
N ASP A 281 4.48 10.92 13.54
CA ASP A 281 4.08 12.32 13.38
C ASP A 281 3.32 12.53 12.06
N MET A 282 3.74 11.86 10.99
CA MET A 282 3.00 11.82 9.72
C MET A 282 1.64 11.14 9.91
N LEU A 283 1.57 10.03 10.67
CA LEU A 283 0.30 9.36 10.98
C LEU A 283 -0.66 10.26 11.77
N ARG A 284 -0.17 11.02 12.75
CA ARG A 284 -0.97 12.02 13.48
C ARG A 284 -1.40 13.18 12.58
N ALA A 285 -0.52 13.61 11.67
CA ALA A 285 -0.82 14.72 10.76
C ALA A 285 -1.90 14.35 9.75
N ILE A 286 -1.85 13.12 9.15
CA ILE A 286 -2.90 12.67 8.23
C ILE A 286 -4.24 12.48 8.94
N ALA A 287 -4.23 11.99 10.18
CA ALA A 287 -5.45 11.90 11.00
C ALA A 287 -6.06 13.27 11.27
N LYS A 288 -5.24 14.26 11.66
CA LYS A 288 -5.69 15.66 11.85
C LYS A 288 -6.24 16.28 10.57
N ASN A 289 -5.69 15.92 9.41
CA ASN A 289 -6.19 16.33 8.09
C ASN A 289 -7.51 15.64 7.73
N GLY A 290 -7.90 14.57 8.42
CA GLY A 290 -9.08 13.75 8.13
C GLY A 290 -8.84 12.69 7.05
N GLY A 291 -7.60 12.46 6.66
CA GLY A 291 -7.18 11.51 5.64
C GLY A 291 -7.18 10.05 6.09
N VAL A 292 -6.55 9.18 5.28
CA VAL A 292 -6.47 7.73 5.55
C VAL A 292 -5.17 7.15 4.98
N VAL A 293 -4.62 6.16 5.69
CA VAL A 293 -3.45 5.37 5.27
C VAL A 293 -3.92 3.98 4.91
N MET A 294 -3.68 3.57 3.68
CA MET A 294 -3.98 2.23 3.19
C MET A 294 -2.71 1.39 3.27
N VAL A 295 -2.75 0.31 4.05
CA VAL A 295 -1.55 -0.49 4.33
C VAL A 295 -1.15 -1.28 3.09
N ASN A 296 0.12 -1.10 2.68
CA ASN A 296 0.76 -1.82 1.59
C ASN A 296 1.06 -3.28 2.00
N PHE A 297 1.01 -4.24 1.06
CA PHE A 297 1.27 -5.65 1.35
C PHE A 297 2.69 -6.11 1.00
N TYR A 298 3.50 -5.27 0.40
CA TYR A 298 4.89 -5.63 0.10
C TYR A 298 5.69 -5.93 1.37
N ASP A 299 6.23 -7.14 1.49
CA ASP A 299 6.98 -7.57 2.67
C ASP A 299 8.28 -6.77 2.87
N GLY A 300 8.84 -6.19 1.78
CA GLY A 300 9.95 -5.26 1.84
C GLY A 300 9.64 -3.90 2.48
N PHE A 301 8.35 -3.59 2.74
CA PHE A 301 7.92 -2.41 3.50
C PHE A 301 7.27 -2.77 4.84
N LEU A 302 6.93 -4.05 5.04
CA LEU A 302 6.29 -4.53 6.26
C LEU A 302 7.27 -5.14 7.26
N ASP A 303 8.28 -5.87 6.79
CA ASP A 303 9.14 -6.67 7.63
C ASP A 303 10.57 -6.10 7.68
N GLN A 304 10.99 -5.63 8.87
CA GLN A 304 12.34 -5.09 9.06
C GLN A 304 13.43 -6.10 8.65
N ARG A 305 13.19 -7.40 8.84
CA ARG A 305 14.14 -8.45 8.44
C ARG A 305 14.35 -8.49 6.92
N LYS A 306 13.29 -8.23 6.14
CA LYS A 306 13.34 -8.13 4.67
C LYS A 306 14.08 -6.87 4.23
N ILE A 307 13.82 -5.74 4.89
CA ILE A 307 14.53 -4.48 4.62
C ILE A 307 16.04 -4.67 4.84
N ASP A 308 16.42 -5.28 5.97
CA ASP A 308 17.83 -5.49 6.31
C ASP A 308 18.48 -6.50 5.35
N PHE A 309 17.77 -7.57 4.98
CA PHE A 309 18.21 -8.51 3.97
C PHE A 309 18.41 -7.84 2.60
N ASN A 310 17.50 -7.00 2.14
CA ASN A 310 17.61 -6.30 0.86
C ASN A 310 18.82 -5.36 0.83
N LYS A 311 19.12 -4.68 1.94
CA LYS A 311 20.37 -3.86 2.07
C LYS A 311 21.62 -4.72 1.91
N LEU A 312 21.64 -5.89 2.57
CA LEU A 312 22.77 -6.82 2.47
C LEU A 312 22.89 -7.45 1.07
N ALA A 313 21.77 -7.80 0.44
CA ALA A 313 21.73 -8.32 -0.93
C ALA A 313 22.26 -7.30 -1.95
N ASN A 314 21.86 -6.03 -1.82
CA ASN A 314 22.36 -4.94 -2.65
C ASN A 314 23.88 -4.73 -2.46
N ALA A 315 24.37 -4.77 -1.23
CA ALA A 315 25.80 -4.68 -0.94
C ALA A 315 26.55 -5.88 -1.55
N LYS A 316 26.00 -7.09 -1.44
CA LYS A 316 26.58 -8.30 -2.04
C LYS A 316 26.61 -8.23 -3.56
N GLN A 317 25.54 -7.73 -4.18
CA GLN A 317 25.49 -7.51 -5.62
C GLN A 317 26.58 -6.55 -6.09
N GLN A 318 26.78 -5.43 -5.38
CA GLN A 318 27.87 -4.48 -5.69
C GLN A 318 29.26 -5.08 -5.53
N GLU A 319 29.45 -5.93 -4.51
CA GLU A 319 30.70 -6.69 -4.33
C GLU A 319 30.97 -7.61 -5.53
N LEU A 320 29.95 -8.40 -5.93
CA LEU A 320 30.04 -9.33 -7.06
C LEU A 320 30.27 -8.60 -8.39
N GLN A 321 29.63 -7.44 -8.61
CA GLN A 321 29.85 -6.60 -9.79
C GLN A 321 31.31 -6.11 -9.90
N LYS A 322 31.94 -5.77 -8.76
CA LYS A 322 33.38 -5.40 -8.73
C LYS A 322 34.28 -6.62 -8.98
N GLN A 323 33.86 -7.80 -8.48
CA GLN A 323 34.65 -9.03 -8.63
C GLN A 323 34.51 -9.65 -10.03
N PHE A 324 33.37 -9.51 -10.68
CA PHE A 324 33.04 -10.10 -11.97
C PHE A 324 32.42 -9.09 -12.93
N PRO A 325 33.11 -7.97 -13.30
CA PRO A 325 32.49 -6.84 -13.98
C PRO A 325 31.85 -7.16 -15.33
N ASP A 326 32.32 -8.21 -16.03
CA ASP A 326 31.88 -8.59 -17.36
C ASP A 326 31.10 -9.93 -17.39
N ASP A 327 30.77 -10.49 -16.21
CA ASP A 327 30.11 -11.79 -16.09
C ASP A 327 28.79 -11.71 -15.33
N ALA A 328 27.78 -11.10 -15.97
CA ALA A 328 26.45 -10.92 -15.41
C ALA A 328 25.80 -12.24 -14.95
N LYS A 329 26.01 -13.32 -15.70
CA LYS A 329 25.46 -14.64 -15.37
C LYS A 329 26.04 -15.18 -14.06
N ARG A 330 27.34 -15.07 -13.88
CA ARG A 330 28.02 -15.48 -12.65
C ARG A 330 27.59 -14.64 -11.46
N ILE A 331 27.42 -13.33 -11.65
CA ILE A 331 26.88 -12.44 -10.61
C ILE A 331 25.51 -12.92 -10.16
N GLU A 332 24.60 -13.23 -11.10
CA GLU A 332 23.26 -13.73 -10.82
C GLU A 332 23.30 -15.06 -10.05
N GLU A 333 24.11 -16.03 -10.52
CA GLU A 333 24.26 -17.35 -9.87
C GLU A 333 24.82 -17.24 -8.44
N GLU A 334 25.85 -16.45 -8.22
CA GLU A 334 26.44 -16.25 -6.89
C GLU A 334 25.51 -15.44 -5.96
N LEU A 335 24.83 -14.42 -6.47
CA LEU A 335 23.84 -13.67 -5.71
C LEU A 335 22.65 -14.57 -5.31
N LYS A 336 22.19 -15.42 -6.23
CA LYS A 336 21.14 -16.40 -5.94
C LYS A 336 21.55 -17.36 -4.83
N LYS A 337 22.74 -17.97 -4.92
CA LYS A 337 23.25 -18.88 -3.86
C LYS A 337 23.34 -18.18 -2.51
N TRP A 338 23.85 -16.94 -2.51
CA TRP A 338 23.93 -16.16 -1.30
C TRP A 338 22.55 -15.84 -0.74
N SER A 339 21.60 -15.45 -1.59
CA SER A 339 20.22 -15.15 -1.20
C SER A 339 19.51 -16.38 -0.64
N ASP A 340 19.63 -17.52 -1.30
CA ASP A 340 19.02 -18.79 -0.84
C ASP A 340 19.54 -19.20 0.57
N ALA A 341 20.80 -18.87 0.89
CA ALA A 341 21.42 -19.19 2.17
C ALA A 341 21.10 -18.18 3.30
N ASN A 342 20.72 -16.95 2.96
CA ASN A 342 20.60 -15.84 3.93
C ASN A 342 19.19 -15.24 3.99
N ALA A 343 18.29 -15.58 3.06
CA ALA A 343 16.95 -15.02 3.04
C ALA A 343 16.18 -15.34 4.34
N PRO A 344 15.52 -14.34 4.95
CA PRO A 344 14.67 -14.59 6.10
C PRO A 344 13.45 -15.44 5.70
N SER A 345 12.86 -16.11 6.69
CA SER A 345 11.59 -16.81 6.48
C SER A 345 10.52 -15.88 5.89
N ARG A 346 9.52 -16.44 5.24
CA ARG A 346 8.38 -15.66 4.73
C ARG A 346 7.78 -14.81 5.84
N THR A 347 7.37 -13.61 5.47
CA THR A 347 6.69 -12.67 6.37
C THR A 347 5.30 -13.22 6.71
N PRO A 348 4.95 -13.44 7.97
CA PRO A 348 3.61 -13.93 8.31
C PRO A 348 2.56 -12.81 8.16
N LEU A 349 1.30 -13.19 7.88
CA LEU A 349 0.17 -12.26 7.78
C LEU A 349 0.04 -11.35 9.03
N SER A 350 0.39 -11.86 10.20
CA SER A 350 0.33 -11.08 11.45
C SER A 350 1.14 -9.79 11.39
N VAL A 351 2.23 -9.74 10.62
CA VAL A 351 3.04 -8.52 10.45
C VAL A 351 2.26 -7.43 9.71
N LEU A 352 1.51 -7.79 8.66
CA LEU A 352 0.62 -6.84 7.98
C LEU A 352 -0.42 -6.27 8.95
N ILE A 353 -1.02 -7.13 9.77
CA ILE A 353 -1.99 -6.70 10.76
C ILE A 353 -1.35 -5.86 11.88
N ASP A 354 -0.08 -6.10 12.24
CA ASP A 354 0.65 -5.25 13.19
C ASP A 354 0.76 -3.80 12.68
N HIS A 355 0.92 -3.60 11.36
CA HIS A 355 0.88 -2.26 10.77
C HIS A 355 -0.51 -1.61 10.86
N ILE A 356 -1.58 -2.37 10.64
CA ILE A 356 -2.96 -1.89 10.83
C ILE A 356 -3.17 -1.49 12.30
N ASP A 357 -2.77 -2.33 13.25
CA ASP A 357 -2.85 -2.06 14.69
C ASP A 357 -2.08 -0.79 15.08
N HIS A 358 -0.85 -0.65 14.58
CA HIS A 358 -0.01 0.51 14.90
C HIS A 358 -0.65 1.81 14.37
N ILE A 359 -1.09 1.82 13.11
CA ILE A 359 -1.74 2.99 12.52
C ILE A 359 -3.05 3.30 13.24
N ALA A 360 -3.88 2.29 13.53
CA ALA A 360 -5.10 2.46 14.31
C ALA A 360 -4.84 3.02 15.71
N LYS A 361 -3.74 2.60 16.36
CA LYS A 361 -3.34 3.10 17.67
C LYS A 361 -2.86 4.56 17.64
N VAL A 362 -2.11 4.95 16.62
CA VAL A 362 -1.48 6.28 16.53
C VAL A 362 -2.41 7.32 15.90
N ALA A 363 -3.08 6.97 14.80
CA ALA A 363 -3.95 7.85 14.03
C ALA A 363 -5.44 7.70 14.37
N GLY A 364 -5.83 6.56 14.94
CA GLY A 364 -7.23 6.19 15.17
C GLY A 364 -7.76 5.24 14.10
N ILE A 365 -8.74 4.41 14.48
CA ILE A 365 -9.33 3.38 13.61
C ILE A 365 -10.00 3.96 12.34
N ASP A 366 -10.39 5.22 12.35
CA ASP A 366 -11.01 5.90 11.23
C ASP A 366 -10.01 6.29 10.12
N HIS A 367 -8.71 6.06 10.33
CA HIS A 367 -7.61 6.55 9.48
C HIS A 367 -6.74 5.42 8.89
N VAL A 368 -7.20 4.17 8.90
CA VAL A 368 -6.48 3.02 8.35
C VAL A 368 -7.36 2.20 7.42
N GLY A 369 -6.76 1.62 6.38
CA GLY A 369 -7.39 0.74 5.41
C GLY A 369 -6.35 -0.15 4.74
N ILE A 370 -6.68 -0.70 3.55
CA ILE A 370 -5.85 -1.62 2.78
C ILE A 370 -5.63 -1.10 1.36
N GLY A 371 -4.39 -1.23 0.87
CA GLY A 371 -3.99 -0.92 -0.50
C GLY A 371 -2.85 -1.86 -0.89
N SER A 372 -3.18 -2.93 -1.61
CA SER A 372 -2.37 -4.15 -1.67
C SER A 372 -1.01 -3.97 -2.33
N ASP A 373 -0.95 -3.16 -3.36
CA ASP A 373 0.22 -3.08 -4.27
C ASP A 373 0.45 -4.42 -5.03
N PHE A 374 -0.63 -5.22 -5.19
CA PHE A 374 -0.58 -6.44 -5.96
C PHE A 374 -0.19 -6.14 -7.41
N ASP A 375 0.59 -7.05 -7.98
CA ASP A 375 1.17 -6.94 -9.33
C ASP A 375 2.20 -5.80 -9.52
N GLY A 376 2.37 -4.89 -8.55
CA GLY A 376 3.45 -3.91 -8.46
C GLY A 376 4.69 -4.42 -7.70
N VAL A 377 4.54 -5.56 -7.02
CA VAL A 377 5.59 -6.18 -6.21
C VAL A 377 5.89 -7.60 -6.70
N PRO A 378 7.06 -8.19 -6.35
CA PRO A 378 7.35 -9.59 -6.73
C PRO A 378 6.26 -10.54 -6.24
N LEU A 379 5.90 -11.55 -7.05
CA LEU A 379 4.83 -12.52 -6.74
C LEU A 379 5.00 -13.23 -5.39
N THR A 380 6.23 -13.34 -4.89
CA THR A 380 6.54 -13.91 -3.57
C THR A 380 6.84 -12.86 -2.50
N GLY A 381 6.70 -11.58 -2.85
CA GLY A 381 7.01 -10.44 -1.98
C GLY A 381 5.85 -9.99 -1.10
N VAL A 382 4.90 -10.87 -0.83
CA VAL A 382 3.71 -10.60 0.00
C VAL A 382 3.68 -11.56 1.20
N PRO A 383 2.99 -11.22 2.30
CA PRO A 383 2.91 -12.08 3.48
C PRO A 383 2.32 -13.46 3.17
N GLU A 384 2.77 -14.46 3.92
CA GLU A 384 2.16 -15.79 3.89
C GLU A 384 0.68 -15.71 4.27
N GLY A 385 -0.18 -16.28 3.43
CA GLY A 385 -1.64 -16.16 3.55
C GLY A 385 -2.24 -14.97 2.79
N MET A 386 -1.41 -14.19 2.07
CA MET A 386 -1.82 -13.09 1.18
C MET A 386 -1.23 -13.25 -0.23
N GLU A 387 -1.06 -14.49 -0.69
CA GLU A 387 -0.39 -14.80 -1.95
C GLU A 387 -1.04 -14.17 -3.17
N ASP A 388 -2.32 -13.87 -3.11
CA ASP A 388 -3.08 -13.22 -4.18
C ASP A 388 -4.37 -12.59 -3.65
N ILE A 389 -5.09 -11.87 -4.51
CA ILE A 389 -6.29 -11.11 -4.15
C ILE A 389 -7.44 -11.97 -3.58
N SER A 390 -7.48 -13.30 -3.84
CA SER A 390 -8.48 -14.20 -3.25
C SER A 390 -8.34 -14.35 -1.73
N ARG A 391 -7.20 -13.91 -1.18
CA ARG A 391 -6.86 -14.03 0.25
C ARG A 391 -7.31 -12.86 1.11
N LEU A 392 -7.92 -11.84 0.55
CA LEU A 392 -8.44 -10.69 1.32
C LEU A 392 -9.29 -11.07 2.55
N PRO A 393 -10.13 -12.14 2.52
CA PRO A 393 -10.87 -12.57 3.72
C PRO A 393 -10.00 -12.94 4.93
N ASN A 394 -8.72 -13.27 4.71
CA ASN A 394 -7.80 -13.58 5.81
C ASN A 394 -7.52 -12.35 6.68
N ILE A 395 -7.54 -11.14 6.11
CA ILE A 395 -7.41 -9.89 6.87
C ILE A 395 -8.57 -9.76 7.86
N THR A 396 -9.80 -9.98 7.39
CA THR A 396 -11.01 -9.94 8.24
C THR A 396 -10.91 -10.93 9.39
N LEU A 397 -10.46 -12.16 9.11
CA LEU A 397 -10.28 -13.19 10.13
C LEU A 397 -9.23 -12.78 11.18
N GLU A 398 -8.08 -12.25 10.75
CA GLU A 398 -7.02 -11.85 11.67
C GLU A 398 -7.43 -10.63 12.51
N LEU A 399 -8.13 -9.65 11.95
CA LEU A 399 -8.68 -8.52 12.70
C LEU A 399 -9.70 -9.00 13.76
N MET A 400 -10.57 -9.97 13.42
CA MET A 400 -11.47 -10.60 14.40
C MET A 400 -10.71 -11.31 15.53
N LYS A 401 -9.64 -12.06 15.21
CA LYS A 401 -8.80 -12.72 16.20
C LYS A 401 -8.15 -11.72 17.17
N ARG A 402 -7.83 -10.50 16.68
CA ARG A 402 -7.29 -9.41 17.49
C ARG A 402 -8.36 -8.62 18.27
N GLY A 403 -9.63 -8.99 18.13
CA GLY A 403 -10.74 -8.41 18.91
C GLY A 403 -11.33 -7.13 18.35
N TYR A 404 -11.07 -6.81 17.07
CA TYR A 404 -11.74 -5.72 16.39
C TYR A 404 -13.25 -5.95 16.32
N SER A 405 -14.04 -4.91 16.51
CA SER A 405 -15.48 -4.97 16.32
C SER A 405 -15.82 -5.11 14.83
N ASP A 406 -17.00 -5.68 14.52
CA ASP A 406 -17.50 -5.76 13.13
C ASP A 406 -17.55 -4.38 12.46
N ALA A 407 -17.89 -3.33 13.23
CA ALA A 407 -17.89 -1.95 12.74
C ALA A 407 -16.49 -1.45 12.39
N ASP A 408 -15.48 -1.74 13.21
CA ASP A 408 -14.10 -1.31 12.95
C ASP A 408 -13.49 -2.08 11.77
N ILE A 409 -13.81 -3.37 11.64
CA ILE A 409 -13.40 -4.18 10.48
C ILE A 409 -13.98 -3.59 9.18
N ARG A 410 -15.27 -3.22 9.14
CA ARG A 410 -15.88 -2.56 7.98
C ARG A 410 -15.19 -1.23 7.63
N LYS A 411 -14.75 -0.47 8.64
CA LYS A 411 -13.98 0.76 8.42
C LYS A 411 -12.66 0.47 7.70
N VAL A 412 -11.90 -0.51 8.19
CA VAL A 412 -10.60 -0.91 7.61
C VAL A 412 -10.78 -1.44 6.18
N LEU A 413 -11.83 -2.24 5.92
CA LEU A 413 -12.05 -2.84 4.62
C LEU A 413 -12.43 -1.83 3.53
N GLY A 414 -13.11 -0.69 3.88
CA GLY A 414 -13.47 0.28 2.85
C GLY A 414 -14.18 1.54 3.33
N GLU A 415 -14.90 1.52 4.47
CA GLU A 415 -15.70 2.67 4.87
C GLU A 415 -14.86 3.93 5.19
N ASN A 416 -13.63 3.75 5.70
CA ASN A 416 -12.71 4.86 5.92
C ASN A 416 -12.31 5.54 4.61
N PHE A 417 -12.02 4.77 3.58
CA PHE A 417 -11.71 5.29 2.27
C PHE A 417 -12.90 6.02 1.65
N LEU A 418 -14.10 5.41 1.70
CA LEU A 418 -15.34 6.04 1.21
C LEU A 418 -15.65 7.35 1.91
N ARG A 419 -15.39 7.44 3.22
CA ARG A 419 -15.51 8.69 3.98
C ARG A 419 -14.59 9.78 3.42
N VAL A 420 -13.34 9.45 3.16
CA VAL A 420 -12.34 10.39 2.61
C VAL A 420 -12.74 10.83 1.20
N MET A 421 -13.04 9.88 0.31
CA MET A 421 -13.47 10.17 -1.06
C MET A 421 -14.69 11.11 -1.09
N SER A 422 -15.74 10.79 -0.33
CA SER A 422 -16.92 11.65 -0.21
C SER A 422 -16.59 13.06 0.35
N ARG A 423 -15.59 13.17 1.23
CA ARG A 423 -15.20 14.50 1.75
C ARG A 423 -14.44 15.30 0.69
N VAL A 424 -13.57 14.66 -0.10
CA VAL A 424 -12.87 15.31 -1.24
C VAL A 424 -13.88 15.85 -2.26
N GLU A 425 -14.88 15.04 -2.63
CA GLU A 425 -15.96 15.44 -3.54
C GLU A 425 -16.72 16.66 -3.03
N ARG A 426 -17.06 16.70 -1.73
CA ARG A 426 -17.73 17.85 -1.11
C ARG A 426 -16.86 19.09 -1.12
N VAL A 427 -15.57 18.99 -0.78
CA VAL A 427 -14.64 20.11 -0.81
C VAL A 427 -14.54 20.70 -2.22
N ALA A 428 -14.47 19.86 -3.25
CA ALA A 428 -14.46 20.32 -4.64
C ALA A 428 -15.74 21.09 -4.99
N SER A 429 -16.91 20.57 -4.63
CA SER A 429 -18.21 21.23 -4.85
C SER A 429 -18.27 22.61 -4.14
N GLU A 430 -17.82 22.67 -2.87
CA GLU A 430 -17.74 23.91 -2.11
C GLU A 430 -16.79 24.94 -2.78
N MET A 431 -15.62 24.50 -3.26
CA MET A 431 -14.66 25.38 -3.94
C MET A 431 -15.18 25.89 -5.27
N GLN A 432 -15.83 25.04 -6.08
CA GLN A 432 -16.43 25.43 -7.36
C GLN A 432 -17.57 26.42 -7.19
N SER A 433 -18.44 26.19 -6.20
CA SER A 433 -19.56 27.08 -5.88
C SER A 433 -19.06 28.49 -5.46
N ASN A 434 -17.98 28.55 -4.65
CA ASN A 434 -17.39 29.81 -4.24
C ASN A 434 -16.72 30.57 -5.39
N ALA A 435 -16.15 29.83 -6.36
CA ALA A 435 -15.52 30.45 -7.56
C ALA A 435 -16.54 31.06 -8.52
N THR A 436 -17.77 30.54 -8.54
CA THR A 436 -18.86 31.01 -9.42
C THR A 436 -19.78 32.05 -8.74
N ALA A 437 -19.66 32.25 -7.43
CA ALA A 437 -20.42 33.27 -6.70
C ALA A 437 -20.05 34.69 -7.20
N PRO A 438 -21.03 35.55 -7.57
CA PRO A 438 -20.74 36.92 -7.98
C PRO A 438 -20.00 37.64 -6.85
N ALA A 439 -18.89 38.32 -7.17
CA ALA A 439 -18.18 39.12 -6.19
C ALA A 439 -19.19 40.08 -5.51
N ALA A 440 -19.42 39.84 -4.21
CA ALA A 440 -20.29 40.74 -3.44
C ALA A 440 -19.79 42.18 -3.64
N LYS A 441 -20.60 43.04 -4.28
CA LYS A 441 -20.29 44.45 -4.44
C LYS A 441 -20.02 45.00 -3.05
N LYS A 442 -18.76 45.28 -2.74
CA LYS A 442 -18.42 46.08 -1.55
C LYS A 442 -19.16 47.43 -1.72
N LYS A 443 -20.20 47.62 -0.89
CA LYS A 443 -20.84 48.91 -0.72
C LYS A 443 -19.92 49.81 0.11
#